data_3b676a7ab8f2b1617e83e02105b5009d
#
_entry.id   3b676a7ab8f2b1617e83e02105b5009d
#
_cell.length_a   1.000
_cell.length_b   1.000
_cell.length_c   1.000
_cell.angle_alpha   90.00
_cell.angle_beta   90.00
_cell.angle_gamma   90.00
#
_symmetry.space_group_name_H-M   'P 1'
#
loop_
_entity.id
_entity.type
_entity.pdbx_description
1 polymer ?
#
loop_
_entity_poly.entity_id
_entity_poly.type
_entity_poly.pdbx_seq_one_letter_code
_entity_poly.pdbx_strand_id
1 'polypeptide(L)'
;KINSISFKENGKKTHTPDEKMMNLAEIKPTPWHLVDVEKYINEGSMMFDGEVKRMLDIGVTSRGCPQKCSFCYNLFFNRMYWRGMPADKTFEMFKQVVDDFKVDGIWAHDDNYFVDLKRVETVADLMIRENMDVKWTSSGITVFTYTKMPNEIKEKVVKSGCSSFRFGIESASPRILKMIDKPNTAEQVYEVNNDTKKYNIAPMYSFMMGFPTETKEEIEMTCRMVVKLKEGNPRAQVHGIGIYTPYPGTPLYELAIEHGFDPPKSFEEWSKFYWGSTLVDFSLCETDREYLDNIQQISYLNSDWFKYLFPKWNKLPYSIVMKWLEFRWKHRLFSFTPELKVYKTLRNVLASQA
;
A
#
# COMPACT_ATOMS: atom_id res chain seq x y z
N LYS A 1 24.25 -25.75 -13.80
CA LYS A 1 24.26 -24.26 -14.01
C LYS A 1 23.05 -23.71 -13.31
N ILE A 2 23.23 -22.62 -12.56
CA ILE A 2 22.13 -21.89 -11.90
C ILE A 2 21.72 -20.76 -12.85
N ASN A 3 20.43 -20.65 -13.14
CA ASN A 3 19.87 -19.57 -13.96
C ASN A 3 19.53 -18.33 -13.11
N SER A 4 19.27 -17.20 -13.76
CA SER A 4 18.87 -15.92 -13.15
C SER A 4 19.83 -15.40 -12.07
N ILE A 5 21.12 -15.64 -12.23
CA ILE A 5 22.16 -15.07 -11.37
C ILE A 5 23.10 -14.15 -12.14
N SER A 6 23.56 -13.12 -11.44
CA SER A 6 24.58 -12.19 -11.90
C SER A 6 25.82 -12.32 -11.02
N PHE A 7 26.98 -12.42 -11.63
CA PHE A 7 28.25 -12.51 -10.91
C PHE A 7 29.38 -11.82 -11.69
N LYS A 8 30.51 -11.61 -11.05
CA LYS A 8 31.73 -11.17 -11.72
C LYS A 8 32.63 -12.37 -12.02
N GLU A 9 33.01 -12.51 -13.27
CA GLU A 9 34.01 -13.47 -13.73
C GLU A 9 35.09 -12.72 -14.49
N ASN A 10 36.34 -12.84 -14.06
CA ASN A 10 37.48 -12.12 -14.65
C ASN A 10 37.25 -10.60 -14.81
N GLY A 11 36.63 -9.97 -13.82
CA GLY A 11 36.32 -8.53 -13.80
C GLY A 11 35.10 -8.12 -14.67
N LYS A 12 34.51 -9.02 -15.44
CA LYS A 12 33.33 -8.77 -16.29
C LYS A 12 32.05 -9.20 -15.58
N LYS A 13 31.00 -8.40 -15.73
CA LYS A 13 29.65 -8.79 -15.29
C LYS A 13 29.14 -9.89 -16.22
N THR A 14 28.73 -11.01 -15.64
CA THR A 14 28.14 -12.15 -16.34
C THR A 14 26.74 -12.39 -15.81
N HIS A 15 25.81 -12.61 -16.72
CA HIS A 15 24.44 -13.02 -16.43
C HIS A 15 24.21 -14.43 -16.97
N THR A 16 23.64 -15.31 -16.15
CA THR A 16 23.14 -16.57 -16.66
C THR A 16 21.75 -16.37 -17.29
N PRO A 17 21.31 -17.28 -18.17
CA PRO A 17 19.96 -17.19 -18.75
C PRO A 17 18.88 -17.07 -17.67
N ASP A 18 17.81 -16.36 -17.99
CA ASP A 18 16.67 -16.24 -17.09
C ASP A 18 15.99 -17.59 -16.86
N GLU A 19 15.63 -17.84 -15.60
CA GLU A 19 14.79 -18.98 -15.24
C GLU A 19 13.32 -18.67 -15.56
N LYS A 20 12.54 -19.70 -15.82
CA LYS A 20 11.08 -19.58 -15.91
C LYS A 20 10.52 -19.13 -14.56
N MET A 21 9.52 -18.27 -14.60
CA MET A 21 8.83 -17.87 -13.39
C MET A 21 8.18 -19.09 -12.72
N MET A 22 8.40 -19.21 -11.42
CA MET A 22 7.89 -20.33 -10.61
C MET A 22 6.37 -20.44 -10.71
N ASN A 23 5.89 -21.65 -10.87
CA ASN A 23 4.47 -21.98 -10.72
C ASN A 23 4.11 -21.98 -9.22
N LEU A 24 3.22 -21.10 -8.80
CA LEU A 24 2.85 -20.99 -7.38
C LEU A 24 2.07 -22.21 -6.87
N ALA A 25 1.51 -23.02 -7.76
CA ALA A 25 0.91 -24.30 -7.37
C ALA A 25 1.92 -25.31 -6.79
N GLU A 26 3.21 -25.13 -7.05
CA GLU A 26 4.29 -26.00 -6.58
C GLU A 26 4.91 -25.53 -5.26
N ILE A 27 4.54 -24.36 -4.77
CA ILE A 27 5.02 -23.84 -3.49
C ILE A 27 4.51 -24.74 -2.36
N LYS A 28 5.43 -25.17 -1.51
CA LYS A 28 5.11 -25.91 -0.29
C LYS A 28 4.47 -24.98 0.74
N PRO A 29 3.65 -25.52 1.66
CA PRO A 29 3.15 -24.75 2.79
C PRO A 29 4.28 -24.04 3.55
N THR A 30 3.99 -22.87 4.09
CA THR A 30 4.96 -22.10 4.89
C THR A 30 5.39 -22.94 6.10
N PRO A 31 6.70 -23.16 6.31
CA PRO A 31 7.21 -24.00 7.38
C PRO A 31 7.22 -23.26 8.73
N TRP A 32 6.04 -22.90 9.21
CA TRP A 32 5.85 -22.12 10.44
C TRP A 32 6.56 -22.72 11.68
N HIS A 33 6.78 -24.04 11.69
CA HIS A 33 7.48 -24.73 12.76
C HIS A 33 8.97 -24.34 12.91
N LEU A 34 9.54 -23.62 11.92
CA LEU A 34 10.93 -23.15 11.96
C LEU A 34 11.09 -21.80 12.68
N VAL A 35 10.01 -21.14 13.01
CA VAL A 35 10.03 -19.81 13.64
C VAL A 35 9.07 -19.75 14.83
N ASP A 36 9.36 -18.85 15.75
CA ASP A 36 8.44 -18.51 16.84
C ASP A 36 7.36 -17.57 16.29
N VAL A 37 6.24 -18.15 15.84
CA VAL A 37 5.16 -17.42 15.15
C VAL A 37 4.52 -16.36 16.04
N GLU A 38 4.49 -16.54 17.38
CA GLU A 38 3.93 -15.54 18.30
C GLU A 38 4.66 -14.19 18.21
N LYS A 39 5.93 -14.16 17.81
CA LYS A 39 6.67 -12.91 17.58
C LYS A 39 6.24 -12.13 16.34
N TYR A 40 5.54 -12.78 15.41
CA TYR A 40 5.02 -12.18 14.17
C TYR A 40 3.54 -11.83 14.27
N ILE A 41 2.84 -12.39 15.25
CA ILE A 41 1.45 -12.05 15.52
C ILE A 41 1.40 -10.69 16.20
N ASN A 42 0.61 -9.79 15.66
CA ASN A 42 0.47 -8.43 16.18
C ASN A 42 -1.00 -7.99 16.18
N GLU A 43 -1.25 -6.85 16.82
CA GLU A 43 -2.56 -6.23 16.74
C GLU A 43 -2.81 -5.69 15.34
N GLY A 44 -3.71 -6.29 14.61
CA GLY A 44 -4.10 -5.89 13.25
C GLY A 44 -4.87 -4.57 13.18
N SER A 45 -4.79 -3.74 14.21
CA SER A 45 -5.57 -2.52 14.39
C SER A 45 -5.55 -1.58 13.19
N MET A 46 -4.40 -1.46 12.53
CA MET A 46 -4.22 -0.61 11.34
C MET A 46 -4.90 -1.14 10.08
N MET A 47 -5.05 -2.47 9.98
CA MET A 47 -5.59 -3.14 8.80
C MET A 47 -7.08 -3.44 8.93
N PHE A 48 -7.59 -3.50 10.16
CA PHE A 48 -8.88 -4.06 10.50
C PHE A 48 -9.74 -3.15 11.40
N ASP A 49 -9.45 -1.85 11.43
CA ASP A 49 -10.19 -0.84 12.19
C ASP A 49 -10.36 -1.20 13.69
N GLY A 50 -9.33 -1.85 14.27
CA GLY A 50 -9.29 -2.24 15.68
C GLY A 50 -10.08 -3.52 16.03
N GLU A 51 -10.68 -4.19 15.06
CA GLU A 51 -11.50 -5.40 15.28
C GLU A 51 -10.66 -6.67 15.49
N VAL A 52 -9.36 -6.62 15.18
CA VAL A 52 -8.45 -7.78 15.17
C VAL A 52 -7.36 -7.60 16.22
N LYS A 53 -7.12 -8.63 17.02
CA LYS A 53 -6.08 -8.64 18.08
C LYS A 53 -4.88 -9.50 17.72
N ARG A 54 -5.08 -10.51 16.91
CA ARG A 54 -4.07 -11.51 16.54
C ARG A 54 -3.97 -11.62 15.01
N MET A 55 -3.33 -10.65 14.38
CA MET A 55 -3.10 -10.66 12.94
C MET A 55 -1.79 -11.37 12.60
N LEU A 56 -1.83 -12.19 11.55
CA LEU A 56 -0.64 -12.75 10.94
C LEU A 56 -0.57 -12.35 9.45
N ASP A 57 0.59 -11.83 9.05
CA ASP A 57 0.96 -11.72 7.63
C ASP A 57 1.40 -13.10 7.14
N ILE A 58 0.62 -13.67 6.26
CA ILE A 58 0.88 -15.01 5.72
C ILE A 58 1.79 -15.00 4.49
N GLY A 59 2.29 -13.84 4.11
CA GLY A 59 3.02 -13.64 2.86
C GLY A 59 2.08 -13.59 1.66
N VAL A 60 2.48 -14.19 0.56
CA VAL A 60 1.80 -14.04 -0.73
C VAL A 60 1.08 -15.31 -1.16
N THR A 61 -0.11 -15.12 -1.71
CA THR A 61 -0.90 -16.17 -2.37
C THR A 61 -0.94 -15.99 -3.90
N SER A 62 -0.50 -14.82 -4.37
CA SER A 62 -0.27 -14.52 -5.78
C SER A 62 0.93 -13.59 -5.95
N ARG A 63 1.49 -13.57 -7.14
CA ARG A 63 2.62 -12.72 -7.53
C ARG A 63 2.33 -12.02 -8.84
N GLY A 64 2.71 -10.75 -8.90
CA GLY A 64 2.59 -9.93 -10.09
C GLY A 64 1.30 -9.14 -10.17
N CYS A 65 1.26 -8.25 -11.14
CA CYS A 65 0.11 -7.41 -11.45
C CYS A 65 0.11 -7.14 -12.95
N PRO A 66 -1.04 -7.25 -13.65
CA PRO A 66 -1.09 -7.02 -15.09
C PRO A 66 -1.10 -5.54 -15.49
N GLN A 67 -1.08 -4.63 -14.50
CA GLN A 67 -1.09 -3.19 -14.76
C GLN A 67 0.30 -2.68 -15.18
N LYS A 68 0.31 -1.63 -16.03
CA LYS A 68 1.51 -1.05 -16.63
C LYS A 68 2.00 0.22 -15.93
N CYS A 69 1.68 0.41 -14.64
CA CYS A 69 2.03 1.64 -13.93
C CYS A 69 3.54 1.93 -14.04
N SER A 70 3.89 3.07 -14.64
CA SER A 70 5.25 3.40 -15.07
C SER A 70 6.25 3.64 -13.94
N PHE A 71 5.77 3.79 -12.70
CA PHE A 71 6.59 3.92 -11.50
C PHE A 71 6.84 2.58 -10.78
N CYS A 72 6.15 1.50 -11.19
CA CYS A 72 6.08 0.27 -10.41
C CYS A 72 7.14 -0.74 -10.84
N TYR A 73 7.88 -1.30 -9.87
CA TYR A 73 8.88 -2.35 -10.11
C TYR A 73 8.30 -3.63 -10.75
N ASN A 74 7.00 -3.81 -10.67
CA ASN A 74 6.30 -5.00 -11.17
C ASN A 74 6.42 -5.17 -12.69
N LEU A 75 6.65 -4.06 -13.42
CA LEU A 75 6.96 -4.08 -14.86
C LEU A 75 8.20 -4.95 -15.15
N PHE A 76 9.22 -4.87 -14.31
CA PHE A 76 10.48 -5.59 -14.48
C PHE A 76 10.48 -6.91 -13.73
N PHE A 77 10.17 -6.86 -12.45
CA PHE A 77 10.31 -8.01 -11.55
C PHE A 77 9.37 -9.15 -11.92
N ASN A 78 8.10 -8.86 -12.11
CA ASN A 78 7.10 -9.85 -12.54
C ASN A 78 6.73 -9.76 -14.02
N ARG A 79 7.33 -8.81 -14.79
CA ARG A 79 7.07 -8.62 -16.23
C ARG A 79 5.58 -8.51 -16.54
N MET A 80 4.81 -7.86 -15.67
CA MET A 80 3.34 -7.75 -15.73
C MET A 80 2.62 -9.11 -15.74
N TYR A 81 3.31 -10.19 -15.45
CA TYR A 81 2.74 -11.53 -15.45
C TYR A 81 2.22 -11.88 -14.06
N TRP A 82 0.91 -11.96 -13.93
CA TRP A 82 0.26 -12.38 -12.70
C TRP A 82 0.17 -13.91 -12.61
N ARG A 83 0.44 -14.45 -11.44
CA ARG A 83 0.34 -15.88 -11.12
C ARG A 83 -0.33 -16.02 -9.77
N GLY A 84 -1.38 -16.84 -9.69
CA GLY A 84 -2.06 -17.17 -8.45
C GLY A 84 -1.78 -18.60 -7.99
N MET A 85 -1.68 -18.79 -6.70
CA MET A 85 -1.79 -20.10 -6.08
C MET A 85 -3.21 -20.62 -6.31
N PRO A 86 -3.45 -21.92 -6.53
CA PRO A 86 -4.80 -22.48 -6.60
C PRO A 86 -5.67 -22.09 -5.39
N ALA A 87 -6.97 -21.97 -5.60
CA ALA A 87 -7.89 -21.49 -4.57
C ALA A 87 -7.93 -22.41 -3.34
N ASP A 88 -7.91 -23.70 -3.53
CA ASP A 88 -7.83 -24.71 -2.47
C ASP A 88 -6.58 -24.54 -1.61
N LYS A 89 -5.41 -24.40 -2.22
CA LYS A 89 -4.15 -24.15 -1.51
C LYS A 89 -4.13 -22.81 -0.77
N THR A 90 -4.71 -21.78 -1.37
CA THR A 90 -4.85 -20.48 -0.70
C THR A 90 -5.73 -20.59 0.53
N PHE A 91 -6.86 -21.30 0.41
CA PHE A 91 -7.75 -21.59 1.52
C PHE A 91 -7.05 -22.40 2.63
N GLU A 92 -6.30 -23.45 2.26
CA GLU A 92 -5.52 -24.25 3.20
C GLU A 92 -4.51 -23.41 3.99
N MET A 93 -3.83 -22.45 3.34
CA MET A 93 -2.93 -21.52 4.05
C MET A 93 -3.68 -20.66 5.07
N PHE A 94 -4.86 -20.15 4.72
CA PHE A 94 -5.69 -19.37 5.64
C PHE A 94 -6.14 -20.24 6.82
N LYS A 95 -6.66 -21.43 6.50
CA LYS A 95 -7.14 -22.39 7.50
C LYS A 95 -6.02 -22.82 8.45
N GLN A 96 -4.83 -23.12 7.94
CA GLN A 96 -3.68 -23.53 8.75
C GLN A 96 -3.37 -22.48 9.84
N VAL A 97 -3.25 -21.21 9.49
CA VAL A 97 -2.86 -20.19 10.49
C VAL A 97 -3.97 -19.93 11.51
N VAL A 98 -5.23 -20.08 11.13
CA VAL A 98 -6.36 -20.01 12.06
C VAL A 98 -6.35 -21.19 13.02
N ASP A 99 -6.18 -22.42 12.49
CA ASP A 99 -6.23 -23.65 13.28
C ASP A 99 -5.02 -23.77 14.22
N ASP A 100 -3.81 -23.48 13.71
CA ASP A 100 -2.57 -23.68 14.46
C ASP A 100 -2.29 -22.55 15.46
N PHE A 101 -2.55 -21.28 15.09
CA PHE A 101 -2.14 -20.11 15.86
C PHE A 101 -3.29 -19.27 16.41
N LYS A 102 -4.54 -19.68 16.16
CA LYS A 102 -5.74 -18.99 16.66
C LYS A 102 -5.74 -17.49 16.31
N VAL A 103 -5.31 -17.17 15.11
CA VAL A 103 -5.38 -15.80 14.61
C VAL A 103 -6.82 -15.43 14.28
N ASP A 104 -7.19 -14.17 14.57
CA ASP A 104 -8.49 -13.57 14.24
C ASP A 104 -8.40 -12.60 13.06
N GLY A 105 -7.18 -12.41 12.51
CA GLY A 105 -6.90 -11.60 11.33
C GLY A 105 -5.82 -12.18 10.42
N ILE A 106 -6.04 -12.14 9.11
CA ILE A 106 -5.10 -12.58 8.09
C ILE A 106 -4.82 -11.43 7.11
N TRP A 107 -3.55 -11.17 6.89
CA TRP A 107 -3.10 -10.30 5.80
C TRP A 107 -2.41 -11.12 4.70
N ALA A 108 -3.01 -11.14 3.50
CA ALA A 108 -2.38 -11.68 2.30
C ALA A 108 -1.61 -10.55 1.59
N HIS A 109 -0.29 -10.65 1.53
CA HIS A 109 0.62 -9.59 1.07
C HIS A 109 0.87 -9.67 -0.45
N ASP A 110 -0.18 -9.86 -1.22
CA ASP A 110 -0.12 -10.00 -2.67
C ASP A 110 0.11 -8.64 -3.38
N ASP A 111 0.76 -8.65 -4.53
CA ASP A 111 0.86 -7.46 -5.39
C ASP A 111 -0.53 -7.02 -5.90
N ASN A 112 -1.37 -7.97 -6.28
CA ASN A 112 -2.77 -7.77 -6.66
C ASN A 112 -3.55 -9.09 -6.50
N TYR A 113 -4.26 -9.23 -5.40
CA TYR A 113 -5.00 -10.46 -5.04
C TYR A 113 -6.19 -10.72 -5.96
N PHE A 114 -6.88 -9.66 -6.39
CA PHE A 114 -8.18 -9.72 -7.04
C PHE A 114 -8.13 -9.81 -8.58
N VAL A 115 -6.99 -10.21 -9.16
CA VAL A 115 -6.86 -10.34 -10.62
C VAL A 115 -7.74 -11.47 -11.19
N ASP A 116 -7.74 -12.61 -10.53
CA ASP A 116 -8.60 -13.76 -10.87
C ASP A 116 -9.80 -13.81 -9.94
N LEU A 117 -10.92 -13.24 -10.39
CA LEU A 117 -12.16 -13.17 -9.60
C LEU A 117 -12.77 -14.55 -9.34
N LYS A 118 -12.58 -15.52 -10.24
CA LYS A 118 -13.07 -16.89 -10.02
C LYS A 118 -12.32 -17.57 -8.87
N ARG A 119 -11.00 -17.39 -8.83
CA ARG A 119 -10.17 -17.85 -7.71
C ARG A 119 -10.61 -17.20 -6.39
N VAL A 120 -10.81 -15.87 -6.39
CA VAL A 120 -11.27 -15.12 -5.21
C VAL A 120 -12.62 -15.63 -4.73
N GLU A 121 -13.58 -15.81 -5.63
CA GLU A 121 -14.90 -16.36 -5.33
C GLU A 121 -14.79 -17.75 -4.70
N THR A 122 -13.97 -18.63 -5.29
CA THR A 122 -13.79 -20.00 -4.77
C THR A 122 -13.19 -19.99 -3.36
N VAL A 123 -12.19 -19.15 -3.07
CA VAL A 123 -11.63 -19.02 -1.71
C VAL A 123 -12.70 -18.51 -0.74
N ALA A 124 -13.49 -17.49 -1.13
CA ALA A 124 -14.57 -16.98 -0.29
C ALA A 124 -15.64 -18.05 0.00
N ASP A 125 -16.06 -18.83 -1.01
CA ASP A 125 -17.04 -19.91 -0.85
C ASP A 125 -16.51 -21.01 0.10
N LEU A 126 -15.23 -21.36 0.03
CA LEU A 126 -14.59 -22.32 0.93
C LEU A 126 -14.59 -21.79 2.38
N MET A 127 -14.22 -20.52 2.59
CA MET A 127 -14.22 -19.90 3.91
C MET A 127 -15.63 -19.85 4.51
N ILE A 128 -16.63 -19.49 3.71
CA ILE A 128 -18.04 -19.45 4.14
C ILE A 128 -18.55 -20.84 4.50
N ARG A 129 -18.24 -21.87 3.68
CA ARG A 129 -18.67 -23.26 3.90
C ARG A 129 -18.08 -23.84 5.19
N GLU A 130 -16.83 -23.53 5.49
CA GLU A 130 -16.14 -24.00 6.70
C GLU A 130 -16.44 -23.11 7.92
N ASN A 131 -17.32 -22.10 7.79
CA ASN A 131 -17.66 -21.15 8.86
C ASN A 131 -16.44 -20.53 9.54
N MET A 132 -15.43 -20.12 8.75
CA MET A 132 -14.23 -19.51 9.29
C MET A 132 -14.54 -18.14 9.92
N ASP A 133 -14.38 -18.05 11.23
CA ASP A 133 -14.53 -16.77 11.96
C ASP A 133 -13.18 -16.04 12.02
N VAL A 134 -12.83 -15.42 10.91
CA VAL A 134 -11.58 -14.65 10.76
C VAL A 134 -11.80 -13.45 9.86
N LYS A 135 -11.21 -12.32 10.21
CA LYS A 135 -11.12 -11.16 9.30
C LYS A 135 -9.92 -11.34 8.39
N TRP A 136 -10.05 -10.92 7.15
CA TRP A 136 -8.93 -10.93 6.23
C TRP A 136 -8.89 -9.69 5.35
N THR A 137 -7.72 -9.35 4.87
CA THR A 137 -7.49 -8.31 3.85
C THR A 137 -6.31 -8.69 2.96
N SER A 138 -6.21 -8.01 1.84
CA SER A 138 -5.08 -8.16 0.91
C SER A 138 -4.54 -6.80 0.48
N SER A 139 -3.28 -6.79 0.03
CA SER A 139 -2.57 -5.56 -0.30
C SER A 139 -3.09 -4.82 -1.54
N GLY A 140 -3.80 -5.46 -2.46
CA GLY A 140 -4.14 -4.79 -3.70
C GLY A 140 -5.43 -5.25 -4.38
N ILE A 141 -6.23 -4.27 -4.73
CA ILE A 141 -7.25 -4.32 -5.76
C ILE A 141 -7.16 -3.04 -6.57
N THR A 142 -7.34 -3.10 -7.90
CA THR A 142 -7.43 -1.89 -8.70
C THR A 142 -8.88 -1.38 -8.76
N VAL A 143 -9.05 -0.07 -8.94
CA VAL A 143 -10.37 0.53 -9.20
C VAL A 143 -11.05 -0.18 -10.37
N PHE A 144 -10.30 -0.42 -11.45
CA PHE A 144 -10.78 -1.15 -12.61
C PHE A 144 -11.30 -2.56 -12.28
N THR A 145 -10.58 -3.32 -11.47
CA THR A 145 -11.02 -4.66 -11.07
C THR A 145 -12.29 -4.59 -10.23
N TYR A 146 -12.34 -3.67 -9.26
CA TYR A 146 -13.50 -3.51 -8.39
C TYR A 146 -14.76 -3.11 -9.16
N THR A 147 -14.65 -2.17 -10.11
CA THR A 147 -15.81 -1.71 -10.91
C THR A 147 -16.38 -2.82 -11.80
N LYS A 148 -15.54 -3.79 -12.18
CA LYS A 148 -15.97 -4.95 -12.98
C LYS A 148 -16.36 -6.17 -12.15
N MET A 149 -16.12 -6.15 -10.84
CA MET A 149 -16.46 -7.26 -9.96
C MET A 149 -17.98 -7.37 -9.80
N PRO A 150 -18.62 -8.52 -10.12
CA PRO A 150 -20.04 -8.75 -9.89
C PRO A 150 -20.43 -8.55 -8.42
N ASN A 151 -21.62 -8.01 -8.17
CA ASN A 151 -22.10 -7.79 -6.80
C ASN A 151 -22.15 -9.07 -5.98
N GLU A 152 -22.50 -10.19 -6.59
CA GLU A 152 -22.52 -11.52 -5.96
C GLU A 152 -21.11 -11.90 -5.41
N ILE A 153 -20.05 -11.61 -6.15
CA ILE A 153 -18.68 -11.85 -5.69
C ILE A 153 -18.32 -10.88 -4.56
N LYS A 154 -18.71 -9.59 -4.67
CA LYS A 154 -18.50 -8.63 -3.57
C LYS A 154 -19.16 -9.09 -2.27
N GLU A 155 -20.41 -9.55 -2.35
CA GLU A 155 -21.14 -10.07 -1.20
C GLU A 155 -20.48 -11.30 -0.58
N LYS A 156 -20.03 -12.28 -1.40
CA LYS A 156 -19.31 -13.44 -0.94
C LYS A 156 -17.97 -13.07 -0.27
N VAL A 157 -17.21 -12.18 -0.87
CA VAL A 157 -15.93 -11.70 -0.33
C VAL A 157 -16.14 -11.03 1.05
N VAL A 158 -17.16 -10.20 1.19
CA VAL A 158 -17.50 -9.58 2.48
C VAL A 158 -17.97 -10.63 3.48
N LYS A 159 -18.84 -11.54 3.07
CA LYS A 159 -19.36 -12.63 3.93
C LYS A 159 -18.26 -13.57 4.40
N SER A 160 -17.20 -13.78 3.62
CA SER A 160 -16.03 -14.57 4.00
C SER A 160 -15.12 -13.88 5.02
N GLY A 161 -15.44 -12.66 5.48
CA GLY A 161 -14.68 -11.93 6.47
C GLY A 161 -13.73 -10.87 5.91
N CYS A 162 -13.75 -10.59 4.61
CA CYS A 162 -12.95 -9.49 4.05
C CYS A 162 -13.40 -8.15 4.67
N SER A 163 -12.47 -7.45 5.31
CA SER A 163 -12.75 -6.23 6.07
C SER A 163 -12.45 -4.95 5.31
N SER A 164 -11.53 -5.01 4.34
CA SER A 164 -11.10 -3.83 3.60
C SER A 164 -10.64 -4.15 2.19
N PHE A 165 -10.86 -3.19 1.28
CA PHE A 165 -10.25 -3.15 -0.05
C PHE A 165 -9.19 -2.06 -0.12
N ARG A 166 -7.99 -2.40 -0.58
CA ARG A 166 -6.85 -1.49 -0.64
C ARG A 166 -6.58 -1.04 -2.09
N PHE A 167 -6.84 0.23 -2.35
CA PHE A 167 -6.75 0.84 -3.68
C PHE A 167 -5.53 1.77 -3.78
N GLY A 168 -4.66 1.52 -4.76
CA GLY A 168 -3.67 2.49 -5.20
C GLY A 168 -4.34 3.50 -6.14
N ILE A 169 -4.55 4.73 -5.69
CA ILE A 169 -5.14 5.80 -6.51
C ILE A 169 -4.06 6.66 -7.13
N GLU A 170 -3.03 6.92 -6.37
CA GLU A 170 -1.82 7.68 -6.62
C GLU A 170 -2.08 9.18 -6.77
N SER A 171 -2.88 9.65 -7.74
CA SER A 171 -3.15 11.06 -7.98
C SER A 171 -4.63 11.31 -8.35
N ALA A 172 -5.10 12.54 -8.13
CA ALA A 172 -6.38 13.02 -8.63
C ALA A 172 -6.25 13.77 -9.96
N SER A 173 -5.02 14.07 -10.43
CA SER A 173 -4.78 14.76 -11.70
C SER A 173 -4.89 13.79 -12.88
N PRO A 174 -5.78 14.03 -13.86
CA PRO A 174 -5.84 13.22 -15.07
C PRO A 174 -4.53 13.21 -15.85
N ARG A 175 -3.76 14.32 -15.84
CA ARG A 175 -2.46 14.42 -16.51
C ARG A 175 -1.44 13.50 -15.83
N ILE A 176 -1.37 13.54 -14.51
CA ILE A 176 -0.46 12.68 -13.74
C ILE A 176 -0.85 11.21 -13.89
N LEU A 177 -2.13 10.87 -13.76
CA LEU A 177 -2.62 9.50 -13.96
C LEU A 177 -2.25 8.95 -15.35
N LYS A 178 -2.37 9.79 -16.39
CA LYS A 178 -1.93 9.42 -17.75
C LYS A 178 -0.41 9.21 -17.83
N MET A 179 0.38 10.10 -17.20
CA MET A 179 1.85 10.02 -17.19
C MET A 179 2.35 8.74 -16.50
N ILE A 180 1.68 8.33 -15.44
CA ILE A 180 2.05 7.11 -14.68
C ILE A 180 1.35 5.84 -15.16
N ASP A 181 0.64 5.88 -16.30
CA ASP A 181 -0.13 4.76 -16.86
C ASP A 181 -1.12 4.12 -15.87
N LYS A 182 -1.79 4.97 -15.07
CA LYS A 182 -2.81 4.51 -14.11
C LYS A 182 -4.20 4.59 -14.75
N PRO A 183 -4.94 3.46 -14.89
CA PRO A 183 -6.16 3.41 -15.69
C PRO A 183 -7.43 3.87 -14.97
N ASN A 184 -7.35 4.59 -13.85
CA ASN A 184 -8.52 5.07 -13.11
C ASN A 184 -8.75 6.56 -13.31
N THR A 185 -10.00 7.00 -13.16
CA THR A 185 -10.39 8.41 -13.09
C THR A 185 -10.87 8.78 -11.69
N ALA A 186 -10.91 10.09 -11.41
CA ALA A 186 -11.42 10.60 -10.13
C ALA A 186 -12.89 10.18 -9.89
N GLU A 187 -13.72 10.20 -10.94
CA GLU A 187 -15.13 9.81 -10.90
C GLU A 187 -15.28 8.36 -10.48
N GLN A 188 -14.52 7.45 -11.10
CA GLN A 188 -14.53 6.03 -10.75
C GLN A 188 -14.11 5.80 -9.28
N VAL A 189 -13.16 6.58 -8.78
CA VAL A 189 -12.75 6.48 -7.36
C VAL A 189 -13.89 6.89 -6.43
N TYR A 190 -14.64 7.96 -6.74
CA TYR A 190 -15.80 8.37 -5.96
C TYR A 190 -16.95 7.36 -6.05
N GLU A 191 -17.18 6.75 -7.21
CA GLU A 191 -18.17 5.69 -7.39
C GLU A 191 -17.82 4.47 -6.52
N VAL A 192 -16.57 4.02 -6.54
CA VAL A 192 -16.08 2.93 -5.68
C VAL A 192 -16.26 3.28 -4.21
N ASN A 193 -15.92 4.50 -3.80
CA ASN A 193 -16.08 4.97 -2.43
C ASN A 193 -17.54 4.93 -1.96
N ASN A 194 -18.48 5.26 -2.83
CA ASN A 194 -19.90 5.14 -2.55
C ASN A 194 -20.40 3.70 -2.54
N ASP A 195 -19.91 2.87 -3.47
CA ASP A 195 -20.35 1.48 -3.58
C ASP A 195 -19.92 0.64 -2.37
N THR A 196 -18.70 0.85 -1.85
CA THR A 196 -18.18 0.13 -0.67
C THR A 196 -19.03 0.32 0.59
N LYS A 197 -19.78 1.43 0.70
CA LYS A 197 -20.72 1.66 1.82
C LYS A 197 -21.82 0.62 1.87
N LYS A 198 -22.28 0.12 0.72
CA LYS A 198 -23.37 -0.87 0.63
C LYS A 198 -22.99 -2.19 1.32
N TYR A 199 -21.70 -2.51 1.32
CA TYR A 199 -21.17 -3.76 1.84
C TYR A 199 -20.56 -3.61 3.26
N ASN A 200 -20.63 -2.42 3.84
CA ASN A 200 -20.02 -2.12 5.15
C ASN A 200 -18.53 -2.48 5.23
N ILE A 201 -17.81 -2.36 4.11
CA ILE A 201 -16.36 -2.62 4.01
C ILE A 201 -15.59 -1.32 3.97
N ALA A 202 -14.39 -1.30 4.54
CA ALA A 202 -13.52 -0.12 4.56
C ALA A 202 -12.71 -0.02 3.27
N PRO A 203 -12.91 0.99 2.41
CA PRO A 203 -11.98 1.28 1.34
C PRO A 203 -10.76 1.98 1.91
N MET A 204 -9.57 1.45 1.61
CA MET A 204 -8.29 1.99 2.03
C MET A 204 -7.56 2.53 0.80
N TYR A 205 -7.23 3.82 0.82
CA TYR A 205 -6.65 4.51 -0.32
C TYR A 205 -5.19 4.88 -0.08
N SER A 206 -4.33 4.61 -1.05
CA SER A 206 -2.97 5.13 -1.11
C SER A 206 -2.83 6.18 -2.21
N PHE A 207 -2.03 7.19 -1.92
CA PHE A 207 -1.73 8.30 -2.82
C PHE A 207 -0.23 8.54 -2.87
N MET A 208 0.21 9.15 -3.96
CA MET A 208 1.58 9.60 -4.17
C MET A 208 1.58 11.02 -4.72
N MET A 209 2.66 11.76 -4.48
CA MET A 209 2.91 13.10 -5.00
C MET A 209 4.40 13.29 -5.28
N GLY A 210 4.76 14.41 -5.90
CA GLY A 210 6.15 14.73 -6.24
C GLY A 210 6.63 13.98 -7.48
N PHE A 211 5.72 13.64 -8.38
CA PHE A 211 6.06 13.10 -9.68
C PHE A 211 6.79 14.13 -10.56
N PRO A 212 7.64 13.71 -11.50
CA PRO A 212 8.28 14.63 -12.42
C PRO A 212 7.27 15.59 -13.08
N THR A 213 7.55 16.89 -13.07
CA THR A 213 6.68 17.93 -13.60
C THR A 213 5.31 18.14 -12.95
N GLU A 214 5.00 17.44 -11.85
CA GLU A 214 3.73 17.62 -11.15
C GLU A 214 3.64 19.06 -10.59
N THR A 215 2.52 19.72 -10.86
CA THR A 215 2.30 21.09 -10.40
C THR A 215 1.74 21.10 -8.97
N LYS A 216 1.92 22.22 -8.28
CA LYS A 216 1.33 22.43 -6.96
C LYS A 216 -0.18 22.24 -6.99
N GLU A 217 -0.85 22.71 -8.05
CA GLU A 217 -2.29 22.57 -8.19
C GLU A 217 -2.74 21.11 -8.31
N GLU A 218 -1.99 20.28 -9.01
CA GLU A 218 -2.26 18.85 -9.14
C GLU A 218 -2.08 18.12 -7.82
N ILE A 219 -1.05 18.45 -7.03
CA ILE A 219 -0.90 17.97 -5.66
C ILE A 219 -2.11 18.36 -4.81
N GLU A 220 -2.54 19.62 -4.90
CA GLU A 220 -3.72 20.09 -4.18
C GLU A 220 -5.03 19.44 -4.66
N MET A 221 -5.13 19.05 -5.94
CA MET A 221 -6.26 18.23 -6.43
C MET A 221 -6.32 16.90 -5.68
N THR A 222 -5.17 16.25 -5.50
CA THR A 222 -5.06 14.99 -4.75
C THR A 222 -5.43 15.19 -3.27
N CYS A 223 -4.96 16.26 -2.63
CA CYS A 223 -5.36 16.60 -1.27
C CYS A 223 -6.88 16.84 -1.13
N ARG A 224 -7.51 17.51 -2.12
CA ARG A 224 -8.97 17.70 -2.14
C ARG A 224 -9.73 16.40 -2.30
N MET A 225 -9.21 15.46 -3.10
CA MET A 225 -9.82 14.13 -3.24
C MET A 225 -9.83 13.39 -1.90
N VAL A 226 -8.74 13.41 -1.15
CA VAL A 226 -8.67 12.78 0.19
C VAL A 226 -9.79 13.28 1.10
N VAL A 227 -10.03 14.60 1.15
CA VAL A 227 -11.14 15.19 1.93
C VAL A 227 -12.49 14.64 1.48
N LYS A 228 -12.76 14.71 0.17
CA LYS A 228 -14.03 14.26 -0.40
C LYS A 228 -14.31 12.77 -0.17
N LEU A 229 -13.27 11.93 -0.22
CA LEU A 229 -13.42 10.50 0.05
C LEU A 229 -13.85 10.25 1.50
N LYS A 230 -13.21 10.92 2.46
CA LYS A 230 -13.55 10.80 3.89
C LYS A 230 -14.93 11.40 4.21
N GLU A 231 -15.27 12.55 3.62
CA GLU A 231 -16.61 13.14 3.77
C GLU A 231 -17.70 12.25 3.13
N GLY A 232 -17.40 11.63 1.99
CA GLY A 232 -18.32 10.77 1.25
C GLY A 232 -18.54 9.39 1.86
N ASN A 233 -17.55 8.86 2.60
CA ASN A 233 -17.63 7.56 3.26
C ASN A 233 -16.87 7.59 4.60
N PRO A 234 -17.57 7.57 5.75
CA PRO A 234 -16.93 7.60 7.07
C PRO A 234 -15.99 6.42 7.35
N ARG A 235 -16.10 5.32 6.61
CA ARG A 235 -15.18 4.18 6.70
C ARG A 235 -13.98 4.28 5.75
N ALA A 236 -13.92 5.30 4.90
CA ALA A 236 -12.78 5.50 4.01
C ALA A 236 -11.52 5.84 4.80
N GLN A 237 -10.49 5.05 4.60
CA GLN A 237 -9.18 5.22 5.24
C GLN A 237 -8.15 5.70 4.23
N VAL A 238 -7.28 6.60 4.65
CA VAL A 238 -6.16 7.07 3.86
C VAL A 238 -4.90 6.92 4.70
N HIS A 239 -3.94 6.14 4.21
CA HIS A 239 -2.71 5.82 4.95
C HIS A 239 -1.65 6.93 4.91
N GLY A 240 -2.00 8.08 4.35
CA GLY A 240 -1.10 9.18 4.07
C GLY A 240 -0.76 9.28 2.57
N ILE A 241 -0.07 10.35 2.21
CA ILE A 241 0.41 10.57 0.84
C ILE A 241 1.91 10.32 0.81
N GLY A 242 2.35 9.34 0.02
CA GLY A 242 3.76 9.06 -0.21
C GLY A 242 4.39 10.08 -1.17
N ILE A 243 5.70 10.28 -1.06
CA ILE A 243 6.45 11.04 -2.07
C ILE A 243 7.03 10.03 -3.05
N TYR A 244 6.91 10.32 -4.34
CA TYR A 244 7.45 9.47 -5.40
C TYR A 244 8.96 9.24 -5.20
N THR A 245 9.35 7.99 -5.24
CA THR A 245 10.74 7.55 -5.15
C THR A 245 11.10 6.83 -6.44
N PRO A 246 12.06 7.36 -7.24
CA PRO A 246 12.46 6.73 -8.49
C PRO A 246 13.13 5.37 -8.27
N TYR A 247 12.58 4.29 -8.84
CA TYR A 247 13.18 2.96 -8.81
C TYR A 247 13.82 2.62 -10.15
N PRO A 248 15.09 2.18 -10.16
CA PRO A 248 15.81 1.80 -11.38
C PRO A 248 15.04 0.81 -12.23
N GLY A 249 15.08 1.02 -13.53
CA GLY A 249 14.44 0.15 -14.51
C GLY A 249 12.97 0.46 -14.77
N THR A 250 12.33 1.36 -14.03
CA THR A 250 10.97 1.80 -14.34
C THR A 250 10.99 2.93 -15.39
N PRO A 251 9.98 3.03 -16.29
CA PRO A 251 9.93 4.13 -17.24
C PRO A 251 9.99 5.52 -16.59
N LEU A 252 9.35 5.67 -15.44
CA LEU A 252 9.32 6.94 -14.73
C LEU A 252 10.68 7.30 -14.08
N TYR A 253 11.57 6.32 -13.89
CA TYR A 253 12.93 6.55 -13.41
C TYR A 253 13.78 7.33 -14.43
N GLU A 254 13.67 6.97 -15.71
CA GLU A 254 14.37 7.66 -16.78
C GLU A 254 13.89 9.11 -16.90
N LEU A 255 12.57 9.32 -16.81
CA LEU A 255 12.00 10.67 -16.76
C LEU A 255 12.48 11.45 -15.54
N ALA A 256 12.65 10.81 -14.39
CA ALA A 256 13.18 11.46 -13.19
C ALA A 256 14.63 11.93 -13.41
N ILE A 257 15.47 11.14 -14.08
CA ILE A 257 16.84 11.51 -14.44
C ILE A 257 16.85 12.74 -15.38
N GLU A 258 15.99 12.74 -16.39
CA GLU A 258 15.83 13.87 -17.32
C GLU A 258 15.44 15.17 -16.57
N HIS A 259 14.77 15.05 -15.44
CA HIS A 259 14.34 16.16 -14.59
C HIS A 259 15.25 16.40 -13.37
N GLY A 260 16.50 15.90 -13.43
CA GLY A 260 17.54 16.25 -12.47
C GLY A 260 17.72 15.28 -11.31
N PHE A 261 17.09 14.09 -11.33
CA PHE A 261 17.42 13.05 -10.37
C PHE A 261 18.85 12.56 -10.57
N ASP A 262 19.74 12.76 -9.58
CA ASP A 262 21.06 12.15 -9.55
C ASP A 262 21.00 10.86 -8.70
N PRO A 263 21.02 9.68 -9.33
CA PRO A 263 20.86 8.42 -8.61
C PRO A 263 22.07 8.09 -7.75
N PRO A 264 21.87 7.36 -6.64
CA PRO A 264 22.98 6.82 -5.84
C PRO A 264 23.99 6.07 -6.70
N LYS A 265 25.29 6.30 -6.43
CA LYS A 265 26.41 5.80 -7.25
C LYS A 265 27.10 4.57 -6.65
N SER A 266 26.85 4.29 -5.38
CA SER A 266 27.39 3.13 -4.68
C SER A 266 26.28 2.30 -4.02
N PHE A 267 26.62 1.07 -3.66
CA PHE A 267 25.68 0.19 -2.94
C PHE A 267 25.31 0.75 -1.55
N GLU A 268 26.29 1.39 -0.90
CA GLU A 268 26.13 2.06 0.40
C GLU A 268 25.17 3.26 0.30
N GLU A 269 25.23 4.00 -0.80
CA GLU A 269 24.27 5.08 -1.06
C GLU A 269 22.87 4.52 -1.33
N TRP A 270 22.74 3.45 -2.13
CA TRP A 270 21.46 2.78 -2.35
C TRP A 270 20.85 2.22 -1.06
N SER A 271 21.67 1.76 -0.10
CA SER A 271 21.16 1.26 1.19
C SER A 271 20.43 2.33 2.01
N LYS A 272 20.69 3.61 1.74
CA LYS A 272 20.04 4.76 2.35
C LYS A 272 18.80 5.23 1.57
N PHE A 273 18.60 4.70 0.37
CA PHE A 273 17.53 5.09 -0.54
C PHE A 273 16.35 4.12 -0.37
N TYR A 274 15.42 4.46 0.49
CA TYR A 274 14.24 3.65 0.77
C TYR A 274 12.98 4.53 0.90
N TRP A 275 11.83 3.92 0.81
CA TRP A 275 10.55 4.58 1.01
C TRP A 275 10.53 5.30 2.37
N GLY A 276 10.24 6.60 2.33
CA GLY A 276 10.29 7.44 3.54
C GLY A 276 11.67 7.98 3.91
N SER A 277 12.72 7.67 3.13
CA SER A 277 14.02 8.32 3.33
C SER A 277 13.96 9.78 2.86
N THR A 278 14.56 10.67 3.64
CA THR A 278 14.70 12.10 3.31
C THR A 278 15.88 12.39 2.38
N LEU A 279 16.49 11.35 1.81
CA LEU A 279 17.76 11.46 1.07
C LEU A 279 17.62 12.06 -0.34
N VAL A 280 16.41 12.30 -0.80
CA VAL A 280 16.18 13.04 -2.03
C VAL A 280 15.97 14.49 -1.64
N ASP A 281 17.06 15.25 -1.54
CA ASP A 281 17.04 16.67 -1.15
C ASP A 281 16.48 17.62 -2.24
N PHE A 282 15.99 17.07 -3.35
CA PHE A 282 15.44 17.85 -4.44
C PHE A 282 14.01 17.41 -4.76
N SER A 283 13.26 18.31 -5.36
CA SER A 283 11.92 18.04 -5.88
C SER A 283 11.98 17.82 -7.39
N LEU A 284 11.32 16.76 -7.84
CA LEU A 284 11.12 16.47 -9.27
C LEU A 284 9.94 17.27 -9.85
N CYS A 285 9.16 17.91 -8.99
CA CYS A 285 7.97 18.68 -9.34
C CYS A 285 8.19 20.19 -9.14
N GLU A 286 7.19 20.98 -9.46
CA GLU A 286 7.27 22.46 -9.31
C GLU A 286 7.35 22.93 -7.85
N THR A 287 7.05 22.06 -6.90
CA THR A 287 6.98 22.37 -5.48
C THR A 287 8.29 22.03 -4.78
N ASP A 288 8.72 22.87 -3.83
CA ASP A 288 9.89 22.57 -3.02
C ASP A 288 9.68 21.34 -2.12
N ARG A 289 10.78 20.72 -1.70
CA ARG A 289 10.77 19.52 -0.88
C ARG A 289 10.11 19.74 0.49
N GLU A 290 10.29 20.91 1.10
CA GLU A 290 9.69 21.21 2.40
C GLU A 290 8.16 21.17 2.35
N TYR A 291 7.57 21.68 1.27
CA TYR A 291 6.12 21.63 1.07
C TYR A 291 5.60 20.19 0.96
N LEU A 292 6.29 19.34 0.19
CA LEU A 292 5.95 17.92 0.06
C LEU A 292 6.08 17.20 1.42
N ASP A 293 7.17 17.39 2.13
CA ASP A 293 7.40 16.81 3.45
C ASP A 293 6.32 17.22 4.46
N ASN A 294 5.88 18.48 4.40
CA ASN A 294 4.81 18.96 5.26
C ASN A 294 3.48 18.29 4.95
N ILE A 295 3.11 18.16 3.67
CA ILE A 295 1.90 17.41 3.26
C ILE A 295 2.00 15.96 3.73
N GLN A 296 3.12 15.30 3.46
CA GLN A 296 3.33 13.91 3.85
C GLN A 296 3.14 13.73 5.36
N GLN A 297 3.82 14.52 6.17
CA GLN A 297 3.74 14.42 7.63
C GLN A 297 2.35 14.72 8.16
N ILE A 298 1.69 15.78 7.68
CA ILE A 298 0.31 16.09 8.09
C ILE A 298 -0.64 14.98 7.67
N SER A 299 -0.45 14.39 6.49
CA SER A 299 -1.28 13.29 6.02
C SER A 299 -1.14 12.04 6.89
N TYR A 300 0.07 11.69 7.33
CA TYR A 300 0.30 10.58 8.27
C TYR A 300 -0.27 10.87 9.65
N LEU A 301 -0.08 12.07 10.19
CA LEU A 301 -0.64 12.46 11.47
C LEU A 301 -2.18 12.48 11.46
N ASN A 302 -2.79 12.81 10.32
CA ASN A 302 -4.24 12.82 10.10
C ASN A 302 -4.79 11.46 9.62
N SER A 303 -3.93 10.46 9.48
CA SER A 303 -4.35 9.12 9.10
C SER A 303 -4.99 8.38 10.29
N ASP A 304 -5.88 7.46 9.99
CA ASP A 304 -6.46 6.59 11.02
C ASP A 304 -5.38 5.75 11.73
N TRP A 305 -4.26 5.51 11.06
CA TRP A 305 -3.08 4.84 11.61
C TRP A 305 -2.50 5.56 12.84
N PHE A 306 -2.49 6.88 12.86
CA PHE A 306 -1.96 7.64 14.00
C PHE A 306 -2.73 7.39 15.31
N LYS A 307 -4.02 7.11 15.23
CA LYS A 307 -4.85 6.75 16.40
C LYS A 307 -4.33 5.50 17.13
N TYR A 308 -3.81 4.54 16.37
CA TYR A 308 -3.32 3.27 16.89
C TYR A 308 -1.89 3.34 17.43
N LEU A 309 -1.07 4.23 16.91
CA LEU A 309 0.28 4.45 17.44
C LEU A 309 0.26 5.11 18.85
N PHE A 310 -0.80 5.86 19.16
CA PHE A 310 -0.90 6.61 20.43
C PHE A 310 -2.24 6.34 21.16
N PRO A 311 -2.57 5.10 21.50
CA PRO A 311 -3.85 4.76 22.13
C PRO A 311 -4.06 5.41 23.48
N LYS A 312 -2.99 5.86 24.18
CA LYS A 312 -3.06 6.56 25.47
C LYS A 312 -3.33 8.07 25.35
N TRP A 313 -3.36 8.63 24.14
CA TRP A 313 -3.58 10.06 23.90
C TRP A 313 -5.07 10.43 23.70
N ASN A 314 -6.00 9.54 24.05
CA ASN A 314 -7.46 9.77 24.00
C ASN A 314 -7.97 10.85 24.97
N LYS A 315 -7.15 11.85 25.32
CA LYS A 315 -7.51 12.97 26.17
C LYS A 315 -7.67 14.26 25.36
N LEU A 316 -8.32 15.24 25.94
CA LEU A 316 -8.66 16.53 25.34
C LEU A 316 -7.61 17.13 24.36
N PRO A 317 -6.28 17.06 24.63
CA PRO A 317 -5.27 17.55 23.69
C PRO A 317 -5.28 16.85 22.32
N TYR A 318 -5.54 15.53 22.28
CA TYR A 318 -5.57 14.76 21.04
C TYR A 318 -6.68 15.23 20.10
N SER A 319 -7.89 15.41 20.62
CA SER A 319 -9.03 15.87 19.80
C SER A 319 -8.83 17.27 19.21
N ILE A 320 -8.14 18.15 19.93
CA ILE A 320 -7.80 19.50 19.46
C ILE A 320 -6.76 19.40 18.33
N VAL A 321 -5.72 18.61 18.52
CA VAL A 321 -4.68 18.40 17.49
C VAL A 321 -5.29 17.82 16.22
N MET A 322 -6.15 16.79 16.33
CA MET A 322 -6.80 16.18 15.17
C MET A 322 -7.70 17.18 14.42
N LYS A 323 -8.52 17.96 15.12
CA LYS A 323 -9.33 19.02 14.51
C LYS A 323 -8.49 20.09 13.83
N TRP A 324 -7.33 20.43 14.40
CA TRP A 324 -6.39 21.35 13.80
C TRP A 324 -5.76 20.78 12.54
N LEU A 325 -5.34 19.51 12.53
CA LEU A 325 -4.81 18.83 11.35
C LEU A 325 -5.88 18.71 10.25
N GLU A 326 -7.12 18.36 10.60
CA GLU A 326 -8.25 18.34 9.67
C GLU A 326 -8.52 19.73 9.08
N PHE A 327 -8.51 20.77 9.88
CA PHE A 327 -8.66 22.14 9.43
C PHE A 327 -7.56 22.54 8.45
N ARG A 328 -6.28 22.25 8.79
CA ARG A 328 -5.15 22.49 7.89
C ARG A 328 -5.32 21.77 6.56
N TRP A 329 -5.68 20.51 6.62
CA TRP A 329 -5.90 19.68 5.45
C TRP A 329 -6.99 20.25 4.55
N LYS A 330 -8.14 20.57 5.14
CA LYS A 330 -9.28 21.15 4.44
C LYS A 330 -8.96 22.48 3.77
N HIS A 331 -8.16 23.32 4.43
CA HIS A 331 -7.77 24.64 3.95
C HIS A 331 -6.40 24.67 3.22
N ARG A 332 -5.75 23.52 3.05
CA ARG A 332 -4.44 23.36 2.37
C ARG A 332 -3.34 24.23 2.95
N LEU A 333 -3.30 24.35 4.27
CA LEU A 333 -2.31 25.16 4.98
C LEU A 333 -1.03 24.34 5.24
N PHE A 334 -0.23 24.10 4.20
CA PHE A 334 0.95 23.27 4.26
C PHE A 334 2.28 24.03 4.28
N SER A 335 2.30 25.31 3.89
CA SER A 335 3.53 26.09 3.79
C SER A 335 4.10 26.53 5.13
N PHE A 336 3.29 26.70 6.17
CA PHE A 336 3.73 27.12 7.51
C PHE A 336 3.24 26.13 8.57
N THR A 337 4.15 25.33 9.11
CA THR A 337 3.83 24.18 9.98
C THR A 337 4.69 24.17 11.26
N PRO A 338 4.56 25.18 12.15
CA PRO A 338 5.38 25.26 13.36
C PRO A 338 5.20 24.04 14.27
N GLU A 339 4.01 23.44 14.30
CA GLU A 339 3.72 22.23 15.08
C GLU A 339 4.53 21.00 14.63
N LEU A 340 4.85 20.89 13.34
CA LEU A 340 5.69 19.81 12.84
C LEU A 340 7.14 19.95 13.31
N LYS A 341 7.63 21.17 13.49
CA LYS A 341 8.96 21.43 14.08
C LYS A 341 9.00 20.94 15.51
N VAL A 342 7.97 21.24 16.30
CA VAL A 342 7.84 20.75 17.68
C VAL A 342 7.76 19.23 17.70
N TYR A 343 6.95 18.61 16.83
CA TYR A 343 6.83 17.16 16.73
C TYR A 343 8.17 16.49 16.38
N LYS A 344 8.91 17.00 15.39
CA LYS A 344 10.24 16.49 15.00
C LYS A 344 11.22 16.55 16.17
N THR A 345 11.24 17.65 16.89
CA THR A 345 12.11 17.83 18.08
C THR A 345 11.78 16.81 19.17
N LEU A 346 10.50 16.66 19.51
CA LEU A 346 10.06 15.69 20.52
C LEU A 346 10.36 14.25 20.12
N ARG A 347 10.12 13.89 18.86
CA ARG A 347 10.45 12.55 18.32
C ARG A 347 11.94 12.24 18.44
N ASN A 348 12.80 13.20 18.10
CA ASN A 348 14.24 13.01 18.15
C ASN A 348 14.74 12.87 19.61
N VAL A 349 14.18 13.63 20.54
CA VAL A 349 14.47 13.50 21.98
C VAL A 349 14.04 12.12 22.50
N LEU A 350 12.86 11.64 22.14
CA LEU A 350 12.37 10.32 22.56
C LEU A 350 13.18 9.18 21.94
N ALA A 351 13.56 9.31 20.66
CA ALA A 351 14.40 8.31 20.00
C ALA A 351 15.83 8.24 20.51
N SER A 352 16.35 9.32 21.13
CA SER A 352 17.68 9.32 21.76
C SER A 352 17.68 8.74 23.18
N GLN A 353 16.50 8.45 23.74
CA GLN A 353 16.33 7.85 25.07
C GLN A 353 15.92 6.37 25.03
N ALA A 354 15.72 5.82 23.83
CA ALA A 354 15.42 4.40 23.59
C ALA A 354 16.65 3.68 23.01
#